data_aa1caffe8a8205ad4931c6fda09267d0
#
_entry.id   aa1caffe8a8205ad4931c6fda09267d0
#
_cell.length_a   1.000
_cell.length_b   1.000
_cell.length_c   1.000
_cell.angle_alpha   90.00
_cell.angle_beta   90.00
_cell.angle_gamma   90.00
#
_symmetry.space_group_name_H-M   'P 1'
#
loop_
_entity.id
_entity.type
_entity.pdbx_description
1 polymer ?
#
loop_
_entity_poly.entity_id
_entity_poly.type
_entity_poly.pdbx_seq_one_letter_code
_entity_poly.pdbx_strand_id
1 'polypeptide(L)'
;NTAAAGATVAVAAAAGTTSTLEPSTAAASTSNSAAAPSSSVASGSAKGITYSPYAADGTCKSASDVASDLAKLTSYGIIRLYGVDCSQVENVMKAKTSSQKLFLGIYYVDQIAAGVSTIKSAIESYGSWDDVYTVSVGNELVNSGSATTAQVGEYISTAKTALTAAGYTGPVVSVDTFIAVINNPDLCNYSDYMGVNAHAYFDENTTAENAGPWVLEQIQRVWTACGGKKDVLITESGWPSQGNTYGVAVPSKANQEAAISSIEDTCGSATILFTAFNDYWKADGAYGVEK
;
A
#
# COMPACT_ATOMS: atom_id res chain seq x y z
N ASN A 1 12.69 27.31 8.15
CA ASN A 1 11.77 26.92 9.23
C ASN A 1 10.34 26.85 8.67
N THR A 2 9.97 25.75 8.08
CA THR A 2 8.58 25.42 7.80
C THR A 2 8.28 24.12 8.53
N ALA A 3 7.48 24.22 9.58
CA ALA A 3 6.96 23.10 10.33
C ALA A 3 6.12 22.22 9.38
N ALA A 4 6.36 20.92 9.40
CA ALA A 4 5.53 19.94 8.73
C ALA A 4 4.10 20.05 9.28
N ALA A 5 3.15 20.45 8.45
CA ALA A 5 1.75 20.37 8.77
C ALA A 5 1.38 18.88 8.82
N GLY A 6 1.04 18.40 10.01
CA GLY A 6 0.60 17.03 10.19
C GLY A 6 -0.64 16.74 9.33
N ALA A 7 -0.46 15.96 8.29
CA ALA A 7 -1.57 15.45 7.51
C ALA A 7 -2.29 14.38 8.34
N THR A 8 -3.44 14.72 8.88
CA THR A 8 -4.37 13.75 9.47
C THR A 8 -4.89 12.85 8.37
N VAL A 9 -4.43 11.62 8.34
CA VAL A 9 -5.05 10.58 7.52
C VAL A 9 -6.37 10.22 8.21
N ALA A 10 -7.46 10.81 7.73
CA ALA A 10 -8.80 10.41 8.16
C ALA A 10 -9.11 9.07 7.48
N VAL A 11 -9.07 7.99 8.23
CA VAL A 11 -9.66 6.72 7.81
C VAL A 11 -11.16 6.89 7.86
N ALA A 12 -11.77 7.19 6.73
CA ALA A 12 -13.23 7.24 6.63
C ALA A 12 -13.78 5.81 6.67
N ALA A 13 -14.36 5.43 7.80
CA ALA A 13 -15.17 4.23 7.89
C ALA A 13 -16.43 4.44 7.02
N ALA A 14 -16.57 3.72 5.94
CA ALA A 14 -17.79 3.70 5.16
C ALA A 14 -18.87 2.96 5.95
N ALA A 15 -19.82 3.70 6.51
CA ALA A 15 -21.03 3.16 7.09
C ALA A 15 -21.90 2.56 5.95
N GLY A 16 -21.95 1.25 5.89
CA GLY A 16 -22.83 0.54 4.98
C GLY A 16 -24.29 0.71 5.38
N THR A 17 -25.11 1.27 4.49
CA THR A 17 -26.56 1.24 4.61
C THR A 17 -27.07 -0.17 4.35
N THR A 18 -27.70 -0.77 5.35
CA THR A 18 -28.39 -2.06 5.23
C THR A 18 -29.60 -1.93 4.30
N SER A 19 -29.48 -2.55 3.13
CA SER A 19 -30.64 -2.83 2.27
C SER A 19 -31.07 -4.28 2.45
N THR A 20 -32.24 -4.49 3.03
CA THR A 20 -32.89 -5.80 3.18
C THR A 20 -33.27 -6.34 1.80
N LEU A 21 -32.68 -7.44 1.39
CA LEU A 21 -33.10 -8.21 0.21
C LEU A 21 -33.97 -9.40 0.63
N GLU A 22 -35.17 -9.46 0.09
CA GLU A 22 -36.05 -10.63 0.16
C GLU A 22 -35.48 -11.80 -0.67
N PRO A 23 -35.76 -13.06 -0.31
CA PRO A 23 -35.22 -14.22 -1.01
C PRO A 23 -36.00 -14.49 -2.30
N SER A 24 -35.34 -14.36 -3.44
CA SER A 24 -35.85 -14.82 -4.73
C SER A 24 -35.34 -16.24 -5.02
N THR A 25 -36.26 -17.13 -5.34
CA THR A 25 -36.04 -18.54 -5.63
C THR A 25 -35.12 -18.78 -6.83
N ALA A 26 -34.15 -19.67 -6.65
CA ALA A 26 -33.12 -20.03 -7.60
C ALA A 26 -33.65 -20.80 -8.81
N ALA A 27 -33.23 -20.39 -9.99
CA ALA A 27 -33.16 -21.24 -11.17
C ALA A 27 -31.69 -21.71 -11.33
N ALA A 28 -31.49 -23.02 -11.37
CA ALA A 28 -30.17 -23.62 -11.56
C ALA A 28 -29.64 -23.31 -12.98
N SER A 29 -28.63 -22.46 -13.07
CA SER A 29 -27.84 -22.27 -14.27
C SER A 29 -26.53 -23.02 -14.12
N THR A 30 -26.27 -23.91 -15.07
CA THR A 30 -25.00 -24.64 -15.19
C THR A 30 -23.85 -23.67 -15.33
N SER A 31 -23.03 -23.56 -14.26
CA SER A 31 -21.85 -22.73 -14.26
C SER A 31 -20.76 -23.37 -15.09
N ASN A 32 -20.44 -22.80 -16.25
CA ASN A 32 -19.12 -22.94 -16.84
C ASN A 32 -18.14 -22.34 -15.82
N SER A 33 -17.37 -23.23 -15.18
CA SER A 33 -16.26 -22.84 -14.32
C SER A 33 -15.20 -22.17 -15.20
N ALA A 34 -15.25 -20.84 -15.26
CA ALA A 34 -14.11 -20.08 -15.77
C ALA A 34 -12.94 -20.37 -14.85
N ALA A 35 -11.80 -20.78 -15.42
CA ALA A 35 -10.59 -21.00 -14.67
C ALA A 35 -10.30 -19.76 -13.82
N ALA A 36 -10.03 -19.96 -12.52
CA ALA A 36 -9.62 -18.89 -11.65
C ALA A 36 -8.40 -18.19 -12.27
N PRO A 37 -8.34 -16.85 -12.22
CA PRO A 37 -7.23 -16.11 -12.78
C PRO A 37 -5.94 -16.57 -12.11
N SER A 38 -5.04 -17.08 -12.92
CA SER A 38 -3.67 -17.32 -12.51
C SER A 38 -2.92 -15.98 -12.53
N SER A 39 -3.26 -15.10 -11.60
CA SER A 39 -2.26 -14.18 -11.08
C SER A 39 -1.29 -15.10 -10.33
N SER A 40 0.01 -14.96 -10.55
CA SER A 40 1.06 -15.74 -9.90
C SER A 40 1.20 -15.37 -8.41
N VAL A 41 0.08 -15.43 -7.69
CA VAL A 41 0.02 -15.24 -6.24
C VAL A 41 0.47 -16.57 -5.63
N ALA A 42 1.64 -16.58 -5.04
CA ALA A 42 2.19 -17.74 -4.37
C ALA A 42 2.26 -17.48 -2.87
N SER A 43 2.11 -18.55 -2.10
CA SER A 43 2.51 -18.59 -0.69
C SER A 43 4.02 -18.33 -0.55
N GLY A 44 4.43 -17.79 0.55
CA GLY A 44 5.83 -17.48 0.87
C GLY A 44 5.95 -16.18 1.62
N SER A 45 7.16 -15.83 2.03
CA SER A 45 7.44 -14.57 2.73
C SER A 45 6.87 -13.36 1.99
N ALA A 46 6.46 -12.36 2.74
CA ALA A 46 5.96 -11.10 2.17
C ALA A 46 6.97 -10.50 1.20
N LYS A 47 6.44 -9.94 0.10
CA LYS A 47 7.26 -9.32 -0.95
C LYS A 47 8.07 -8.13 -0.45
N GLY A 48 7.51 -7.39 0.50
CA GLY A 48 8.14 -6.21 1.06
C GLY A 48 7.47 -5.74 2.34
N ILE A 49 7.93 -4.58 2.81
CA ILE A 49 7.41 -3.93 4.00
C ILE A 49 7.41 -2.41 3.81
N THR A 50 6.42 -1.72 4.39
CA THR A 50 6.37 -0.25 4.40
C THR A 50 7.29 0.29 5.48
N TYR A 51 7.91 1.44 5.21
CA TYR A 51 8.79 2.13 6.13
C TYR A 51 8.55 3.63 6.11
N SER A 52 8.39 4.21 7.30
CA SER A 52 8.20 5.66 7.51
C SER A 52 9.35 6.18 8.38
N PRO A 53 10.23 7.07 7.85
CA PRO A 53 11.43 7.52 8.55
C PRO A 53 11.16 8.72 9.48
N TYR A 54 10.11 8.63 10.30
CA TYR A 54 9.75 9.67 11.26
C TYR A 54 9.96 9.16 12.69
N ALA A 55 10.47 10.05 13.55
CA ALA A 55 10.53 9.83 14.98
C ALA A 55 9.13 10.01 15.62
N ALA A 56 8.96 9.58 16.87
CA ALA A 56 7.67 9.61 17.56
C ALA A 56 7.06 11.03 17.69
N ASP A 57 7.87 12.06 17.65
CA ASP A 57 7.45 13.47 17.67
C ASP A 57 7.16 14.04 16.27
N GLY A 58 7.22 13.22 15.22
CA GLY A 58 6.99 13.61 13.83
C GLY A 58 8.21 14.26 13.16
N THR A 59 9.35 14.35 13.82
CA THR A 59 10.58 14.83 13.19
C THR A 59 11.23 13.76 12.32
N CYS A 60 12.09 14.18 11.41
CA CYS A 60 12.82 13.24 10.55
C CYS A 60 13.83 12.40 11.35
N LYS A 61 13.86 11.10 11.13
CA LYS A 61 14.96 10.24 11.62
C LYS A 61 16.26 10.63 10.96
N SER A 62 17.36 10.52 11.72
CA SER A 62 18.69 10.73 11.16
C SER A 62 19.08 9.60 10.20
N ALA A 63 20.09 9.84 9.35
CA ALA A 63 20.63 8.79 8.45
C ALA A 63 21.12 7.55 9.22
N SER A 64 21.66 7.73 10.44
CA SER A 64 22.10 6.63 11.30
C SER A 64 20.94 5.83 11.87
N ASP A 65 19.82 6.50 12.22
CA ASP A 65 18.61 5.82 12.68
C ASP A 65 17.97 5.01 11.55
N VAL A 66 17.88 5.60 10.35
CA VAL A 66 17.40 4.90 9.15
C VAL A 66 18.28 3.68 8.86
N ALA A 67 19.61 3.80 8.93
CA ALA A 67 20.51 2.65 8.71
C ALA A 67 20.30 1.55 9.76
N SER A 68 20.09 1.93 11.03
CA SER A 68 19.80 0.99 12.11
C SER A 68 18.46 0.28 11.94
N ASP A 69 17.47 0.97 11.41
CA ASP A 69 16.16 0.40 11.09
C ASP A 69 16.27 -0.57 9.91
N LEU A 70 16.90 -0.16 8.81
CA LEU A 70 17.04 -0.98 7.60
C LEU A 70 17.84 -2.28 7.87
N ALA A 71 18.78 -2.25 8.82
CA ALA A 71 19.52 -3.45 9.23
C ALA A 71 18.60 -4.55 9.81
N LYS A 72 17.43 -4.19 10.31
CA LYS A 72 16.40 -5.14 10.81
C LYS A 72 15.46 -5.65 9.70
N LEU A 73 15.47 -5.03 8.52
CA LEU A 73 14.52 -5.28 7.43
C LEU A 73 15.15 -6.05 6.26
N THR A 74 16.29 -6.67 6.45
CA THR A 74 17.09 -7.33 5.39
C THR A 74 16.42 -8.55 4.76
N SER A 75 15.40 -9.12 5.41
CA SER A 75 14.59 -10.24 4.89
C SER A 75 13.58 -9.83 3.83
N TYR A 76 13.22 -8.55 3.76
CA TYR A 76 12.23 -8.06 2.80
C TYR A 76 12.89 -7.65 1.49
N GLY A 77 12.34 -8.09 0.37
CA GLY A 77 12.86 -7.77 -0.98
C GLY A 77 12.54 -6.33 -1.42
N ILE A 78 11.47 -5.75 -0.88
CA ILE A 78 11.02 -4.38 -1.21
C ILE A 78 10.86 -3.56 0.06
N ILE A 79 11.38 -2.34 0.05
CA ILE A 79 11.10 -1.30 1.06
C ILE A 79 10.19 -0.26 0.39
N ARG A 80 8.98 -0.07 0.93
CA ARG A 80 8.05 0.94 0.42
C ARG A 80 8.17 2.23 1.23
N LEU A 81 8.39 3.34 0.52
CA LEU A 81 8.37 4.71 1.02
C LEU A 81 7.18 5.47 0.45
N TYR A 82 6.66 6.43 1.21
CA TYR A 82 5.47 7.19 0.83
C TYR A 82 5.77 8.55 0.21
N GLY A 83 6.87 9.18 0.58
CA GLY A 83 7.22 10.54 0.18
C GLY A 83 8.71 10.70 -0.12
N VAL A 84 9.10 11.95 -0.28
CA VAL A 84 10.48 12.34 -0.63
C VAL A 84 11.11 13.31 0.37
N ASP A 85 10.35 13.71 1.38
CA ASP A 85 10.83 14.55 2.49
C ASP A 85 11.80 13.79 3.38
N CYS A 86 12.35 14.45 4.40
CA CYS A 86 13.28 13.84 5.37
C CYS A 86 14.51 13.14 4.75
N SER A 87 14.89 13.48 3.53
CA SER A 87 15.95 12.77 2.78
C SER A 87 15.74 11.25 2.75
N GLN A 88 14.47 10.79 2.83
CA GLN A 88 14.15 9.38 3.03
C GLN A 88 14.64 8.49 1.87
N VAL A 89 14.52 8.96 0.63
CA VAL A 89 15.01 8.20 -0.54
C VAL A 89 16.53 8.03 -0.46
N GLU A 90 17.26 9.13 -0.20
CA GLU A 90 18.71 9.12 -0.05
C GLU A 90 19.18 8.20 1.08
N ASN A 91 18.60 8.35 2.29
CA ASN A 91 18.99 7.60 3.47
C ASN A 91 18.72 6.10 3.30
N VAL A 92 17.58 5.73 2.70
CA VAL A 92 17.24 4.33 2.45
C VAL A 92 18.10 3.75 1.32
N MET A 93 18.39 4.50 0.26
CA MET A 93 19.32 4.08 -0.80
C MET A 93 20.71 3.73 -0.24
N LYS A 94 21.22 4.53 0.70
CA LYS A 94 22.52 4.27 1.37
C LYS A 94 22.50 3.05 2.28
N ALA A 95 21.35 2.75 2.89
CA ALA A 95 21.25 1.76 3.96
C ALA A 95 20.71 0.39 3.50
N LYS A 96 19.98 0.34 2.38
CA LYS A 96 19.43 -0.92 1.86
C LYS A 96 20.51 -1.92 1.48
N THR A 97 20.17 -3.21 1.47
CA THR A 97 21.03 -4.24 0.88
C THR A 97 21.01 -4.15 -0.65
N SER A 98 22.01 -4.75 -1.31
CA SER A 98 22.07 -4.80 -2.78
C SER A 98 20.91 -5.58 -3.43
N SER A 99 20.27 -6.48 -2.70
CA SER A 99 19.14 -7.28 -3.18
C SER A 99 17.80 -6.56 -3.01
N GLN A 100 17.72 -5.55 -2.15
CA GLN A 100 16.47 -4.82 -1.90
C GLN A 100 16.20 -3.81 -3.02
N LYS A 101 14.92 -3.72 -3.39
CA LYS A 101 14.39 -2.71 -4.30
C LYS A 101 13.52 -1.71 -3.53
N LEU A 102 13.35 -0.51 -4.08
CA LEU A 102 12.54 0.53 -3.50
C LEU A 102 11.21 0.69 -4.25
N PHE A 103 10.12 0.67 -3.52
CA PHE A 103 8.82 1.17 -3.97
C PHE A 103 8.71 2.62 -3.47
N LEU A 104 8.94 3.58 -4.36
CA LEU A 104 9.00 4.99 -4.03
C LEU A 104 7.63 5.65 -4.17
N GLY A 105 7.33 6.65 -3.32
CA GLY A 105 6.10 7.40 -3.36
C GLY A 105 6.33 8.90 -3.60
N ILE A 106 5.49 9.51 -4.42
CA ILE A 106 5.31 10.95 -4.53
C ILE A 106 3.97 11.27 -3.85
N TYR A 107 4.02 11.53 -2.55
CA TYR A 107 2.82 11.71 -1.73
C TYR A 107 2.05 12.99 -2.10
N TYR A 108 2.78 14.10 -2.27
CA TYR A 108 2.19 15.40 -2.57
C TYR A 108 2.02 15.58 -4.08
N VAL A 109 0.80 15.41 -4.58
CA VAL A 109 0.48 15.44 -6.01
C VAL A 109 0.48 16.84 -6.63
N ASP A 110 0.54 17.88 -5.83
CA ASP A 110 0.79 19.27 -6.26
C ASP A 110 2.28 19.56 -6.48
N GLN A 111 3.19 18.64 -6.13
CA GLN A 111 4.63 18.79 -6.20
C GLN A 111 5.32 17.65 -6.97
N ILE A 112 4.65 17.06 -7.95
CA ILE A 112 5.16 15.89 -8.71
C ILE A 112 6.55 16.14 -9.29
N ALA A 113 6.78 17.28 -9.95
CA ALA A 113 8.06 17.60 -10.57
C ALA A 113 9.19 17.70 -9.54
N ALA A 114 8.94 18.32 -8.39
CA ALA A 114 9.90 18.40 -7.29
C ALA A 114 10.18 17.01 -6.69
N GLY A 115 9.13 16.19 -6.51
CA GLY A 115 9.25 14.80 -6.05
C GLY A 115 10.14 13.97 -6.98
N VAL A 116 9.90 14.03 -8.28
CA VAL A 116 10.73 13.34 -9.28
C VAL A 116 12.18 13.83 -9.26
N SER A 117 12.40 15.14 -9.12
CA SER A 117 13.76 15.71 -9.02
C SER A 117 14.51 15.20 -7.79
N THR A 118 13.83 15.11 -6.63
CA THR A 118 14.42 14.57 -5.40
C THR A 118 14.77 13.09 -5.54
N ILE A 119 13.86 12.28 -6.10
CA ILE A 119 14.10 10.86 -6.37
C ILE A 119 15.31 10.72 -7.31
N LYS A 120 15.31 11.43 -8.44
CA LYS A 120 16.41 11.40 -9.42
C LYS A 120 17.75 11.69 -8.76
N SER A 121 17.84 12.77 -7.98
CA SER A 121 19.08 13.17 -7.33
C SER A 121 19.61 12.09 -6.37
N ALA A 122 18.74 11.44 -5.61
CA ALA A 122 19.13 10.35 -4.70
C ALA A 122 19.59 9.11 -5.49
N ILE A 123 18.86 8.74 -6.55
CA ILE A 123 19.17 7.57 -7.38
C ILE A 123 20.52 7.77 -8.09
N GLU A 124 20.76 8.93 -8.71
CA GLU A 124 22.02 9.24 -9.42
C GLU A 124 23.23 9.31 -8.47
N SER A 125 22.99 9.69 -7.21
CA SER A 125 24.08 9.84 -6.23
C SER A 125 24.44 8.51 -5.52
N TYR A 126 23.49 7.59 -5.33
CA TYR A 126 23.67 6.46 -4.41
C TYR A 126 23.27 5.10 -4.99
N GLY A 127 22.85 5.03 -6.24
CA GLY A 127 22.45 3.79 -6.89
C GLY A 127 22.14 3.95 -8.37
N SER A 128 21.12 3.26 -8.84
CA SER A 128 20.63 3.33 -10.19
C SER A 128 19.11 3.14 -10.25
N TRP A 129 18.49 3.43 -11.39
CA TRP A 129 17.06 3.14 -11.58
C TRP A 129 16.73 1.64 -11.47
N ASP A 130 17.72 0.75 -11.60
CA ASP A 130 17.55 -0.68 -11.34
C ASP A 130 17.23 -0.99 -9.87
N ASP A 131 17.51 -0.08 -8.95
CA ASP A 131 17.14 -0.20 -7.54
C ASP A 131 15.66 0.11 -7.27
N VAL A 132 14.96 0.69 -8.25
CA VAL A 132 13.55 1.10 -8.12
C VAL A 132 12.64 0.01 -8.66
N TYR A 133 11.77 -0.50 -7.78
CA TYR A 133 10.73 -1.47 -8.14
C TYR A 133 9.56 -0.78 -8.84
N THR A 134 9.09 0.34 -8.28
CA THR A 134 7.96 1.13 -8.81
C THR A 134 8.00 2.55 -8.23
N VAL A 135 7.34 3.49 -8.90
CA VAL A 135 7.04 4.80 -8.36
C VAL A 135 5.53 4.96 -8.27
N SER A 136 5.01 5.28 -7.07
CA SER A 136 3.59 5.59 -6.87
C SER A 136 3.37 7.10 -6.80
N VAL A 137 2.16 7.54 -7.19
CA VAL A 137 1.74 8.94 -7.22
C VAL A 137 0.45 9.08 -6.41
N GLY A 138 0.53 9.79 -5.30
CA GLY A 138 -0.53 9.87 -4.29
C GLY A 138 -0.69 8.58 -3.48
N ASN A 139 -1.54 8.66 -2.47
CA ASN A 139 -1.99 7.53 -1.67
C ASN A 139 -3.42 7.77 -1.20
N GLU A 140 -4.33 6.86 -1.53
CA GLU A 140 -5.76 6.87 -1.14
C GLU A 140 -6.52 8.16 -1.47
N LEU A 141 -6.19 8.78 -2.60
CA LEU A 141 -6.77 10.07 -2.99
C LEU A 141 -8.26 9.99 -3.30
N VAL A 142 -8.71 8.90 -3.94
CA VAL A 142 -10.13 8.69 -4.26
C VAL A 142 -10.89 8.24 -3.01
N ASN A 143 -10.32 7.34 -2.23
CA ASN A 143 -10.91 6.87 -0.97
C ASN A 143 -11.15 8.01 0.02
N SER A 144 -10.20 8.94 0.13
CA SER A 144 -10.32 10.13 1.01
C SER A 144 -11.18 11.24 0.43
N GLY A 145 -11.62 11.13 -0.83
CA GLY A 145 -12.31 12.19 -1.55
C GLY A 145 -11.44 13.40 -1.91
N SER A 146 -10.10 13.25 -1.81
CA SER A 146 -9.14 14.33 -2.12
C SER A 146 -8.93 14.53 -3.60
N ALA A 147 -9.23 13.53 -4.42
CA ALA A 147 -9.21 13.64 -5.88
C ALA A 147 -10.28 12.77 -6.54
N THR A 148 -10.69 13.15 -7.72
CA THR A 148 -11.48 12.32 -8.63
C THR A 148 -10.59 11.33 -9.38
N THR A 149 -11.16 10.28 -9.95
CA THR A 149 -10.41 9.32 -10.80
C THR A 149 -9.72 10.02 -11.98
N ALA A 150 -10.37 10.99 -12.59
CA ALA A 150 -9.81 11.77 -13.70
C ALA A 150 -8.56 12.56 -13.26
N GLN A 151 -8.61 13.20 -12.09
CA GLN A 151 -7.45 13.92 -11.53
C GLN A 151 -6.29 12.95 -11.23
N VAL A 152 -6.57 11.75 -10.69
CA VAL A 152 -5.54 10.72 -10.52
C VAL A 152 -4.90 10.35 -11.86
N GLY A 153 -5.70 10.21 -12.93
CA GLY A 153 -5.18 9.98 -14.27
C GLY A 153 -4.23 11.08 -14.77
N GLU A 154 -4.56 12.36 -14.49
CA GLU A 154 -3.71 13.50 -14.81
C GLU A 154 -2.40 13.49 -14.00
N TYR A 155 -2.45 13.17 -12.70
CA TYR A 155 -1.25 13.05 -11.86
C TYR A 155 -0.32 11.95 -12.35
N ILE A 156 -0.86 10.77 -12.68
CA ILE A 156 -0.07 9.67 -13.25
C ILE A 156 0.57 10.05 -14.59
N SER A 157 -0.17 10.69 -15.49
CA SER A 157 0.36 11.16 -16.78
C SER A 157 1.49 12.16 -16.60
N THR A 158 1.32 13.13 -15.69
CA THR A 158 2.34 14.13 -15.35
C THR A 158 3.58 13.45 -14.78
N ALA A 159 3.41 12.52 -13.85
CA ALA A 159 4.52 11.80 -13.24
C ALA A 159 5.26 10.91 -14.26
N LYS A 160 4.55 10.18 -15.11
CA LYS A 160 5.16 9.37 -16.19
C LYS A 160 6.03 10.23 -17.11
N THR A 161 5.56 11.42 -17.50
CA THR A 161 6.31 12.35 -18.33
C THR A 161 7.59 12.81 -17.62
N ALA A 162 7.49 13.24 -16.37
CA ALA A 162 8.65 13.73 -15.60
C ALA A 162 9.66 12.60 -15.29
N LEU A 163 9.19 11.41 -14.92
CA LEU A 163 10.02 10.25 -14.65
C LEU A 163 10.75 9.74 -15.89
N THR A 164 10.07 9.70 -17.05
CA THR A 164 10.70 9.36 -18.32
C THR A 164 11.82 10.34 -18.67
N ALA A 165 11.57 11.66 -18.51
CA ALA A 165 12.59 12.69 -18.70
C ALA A 165 13.77 12.57 -17.70
N ALA A 166 13.51 12.00 -16.51
CA ALA A 166 14.54 11.68 -15.52
C ALA A 166 15.31 10.39 -15.80
N GLY A 167 14.92 9.60 -16.82
CA GLY A 167 15.55 8.32 -17.19
C GLY A 167 14.92 7.08 -16.59
N TYR A 168 13.79 7.21 -15.86
CA TYR A 168 13.04 6.07 -15.33
C TYR A 168 12.09 5.50 -16.38
N THR A 169 12.15 4.19 -16.59
CA THR A 169 11.31 3.46 -17.55
C THR A 169 10.48 2.34 -16.88
N GLY A 170 10.55 2.25 -15.57
CA GLY A 170 9.82 1.26 -14.79
C GLY A 170 8.35 1.63 -14.55
N PRO A 171 7.61 0.80 -13.79
CA PRO A 171 6.19 0.99 -13.55
C PRO A 171 5.87 2.26 -12.74
N VAL A 172 4.80 2.94 -13.13
CA VAL A 172 4.21 4.07 -12.41
C VAL A 172 2.75 3.76 -12.10
N VAL A 173 2.37 3.86 -10.83
CA VAL A 173 1.04 3.49 -10.34
C VAL A 173 0.44 4.57 -9.44
N SER A 174 -0.88 4.60 -9.31
CA SER A 174 -1.55 5.17 -8.14
C SER A 174 -1.73 4.07 -7.09
N VAL A 175 -1.82 4.46 -5.83
CA VAL A 175 -2.21 3.57 -4.74
C VAL A 175 -3.49 4.10 -4.14
N ASP A 176 -4.50 3.23 -4.03
CA ASP A 176 -5.74 3.54 -3.34
C ASP A 176 -6.23 2.32 -2.55
N THR A 177 -7.32 2.45 -1.80
CA THR A 177 -7.92 1.27 -1.16
C THR A 177 -8.51 0.32 -2.21
N PHE A 178 -8.52 -0.97 -1.91
CA PHE A 178 -9.14 -1.97 -2.78
C PHE A 178 -10.59 -1.62 -3.11
N ILE A 179 -11.33 -1.07 -2.13
CA ILE A 179 -12.75 -0.72 -2.31
C ILE A 179 -12.92 0.52 -3.20
N ALA A 180 -12.00 1.50 -3.13
CA ALA A 180 -12.01 2.65 -4.01
C ALA A 180 -11.83 2.22 -5.47
N VAL A 181 -10.92 1.28 -5.74
CA VAL A 181 -10.72 0.74 -7.10
C VAL A 181 -11.94 -0.04 -7.59
N ILE A 182 -12.54 -0.91 -6.75
CA ILE A 182 -13.73 -1.69 -7.11
C ILE A 182 -14.90 -0.77 -7.47
N ASN A 183 -15.08 0.29 -6.69
CA ASN A 183 -16.17 1.26 -6.92
C ASN A 183 -15.88 2.24 -8.07
N ASN A 184 -14.61 2.39 -8.45
CA ASN A 184 -14.14 3.32 -9.47
C ASN A 184 -13.16 2.63 -10.44
N PRO A 185 -13.61 1.68 -11.28
CA PRO A 185 -12.75 0.88 -12.13
C PRO A 185 -11.99 1.67 -13.21
N ASP A 186 -12.34 2.94 -13.43
CA ASP A 186 -11.57 3.85 -14.28
C ASP A 186 -10.11 3.99 -13.81
N LEU A 187 -9.83 3.82 -12.51
CA LEU A 187 -8.48 3.81 -11.94
C LEU A 187 -7.59 2.73 -12.59
N CYS A 188 -8.17 1.63 -13.05
CA CYS A 188 -7.45 0.56 -13.73
C CYS A 188 -6.78 1.01 -15.04
N ASN A 189 -7.27 2.10 -15.65
CA ASN A 189 -6.76 2.59 -16.93
C ASN A 189 -5.45 3.37 -16.82
N TYR A 190 -5.12 3.88 -15.63
CA TYR A 190 -4.02 4.84 -15.45
C TYR A 190 -2.73 4.19 -14.98
N SER A 191 -2.84 3.23 -14.07
CA SER A 191 -1.69 2.54 -13.45
C SER A 191 -1.17 1.40 -14.32
N ASP A 192 0.13 1.15 -14.28
CA ASP A 192 0.75 0.05 -15.02
C ASP A 192 0.34 -1.32 -14.44
N TYR A 193 0.14 -1.40 -13.14
CA TYR A 193 -0.54 -2.47 -12.41
C TYR A 193 -1.34 -1.85 -11.25
N MET A 194 -2.16 -2.62 -10.56
CA MET A 194 -2.97 -2.10 -9.45
C MET A 194 -2.22 -2.25 -8.13
N GLY A 195 -1.85 -1.10 -7.53
CA GLY A 195 -1.39 -1.03 -6.15
C GLY A 195 -2.57 -0.71 -5.24
N VAL A 196 -2.91 -1.59 -4.29
CA VAL A 196 -4.05 -1.38 -3.41
C VAL A 196 -3.74 -1.68 -1.94
N ASN A 197 -4.26 -0.84 -1.06
CA ASN A 197 -4.20 -1.04 0.38
C ASN A 197 -5.41 -1.89 0.81
N ALA A 198 -5.18 -2.94 1.61
CA ALA A 198 -6.22 -3.85 2.08
C ALA A 198 -5.90 -4.38 3.48
N HIS A 199 -6.63 -3.90 4.48
CA HIS A 199 -6.44 -4.24 5.88
C HIS A 199 -7.62 -5.06 6.40
N ALA A 200 -7.42 -6.35 6.63
CA ALA A 200 -8.46 -7.29 7.06
C ALA A 200 -9.06 -6.95 8.45
N TYR A 201 -8.31 -6.25 9.31
CA TYR A 201 -8.80 -5.78 10.60
C TYR A 201 -10.06 -4.91 10.50
N PHE A 202 -10.22 -4.14 9.42
CA PHE A 202 -11.39 -3.29 9.22
C PHE A 202 -12.62 -4.02 8.64
N ASP A 203 -12.58 -5.34 8.57
CA ASP A 203 -13.74 -6.19 8.35
C ASP A 203 -14.15 -6.84 9.69
N GLU A 204 -15.29 -6.41 10.23
CA GLU A 204 -15.80 -6.87 11.54
C GLU A 204 -16.07 -8.38 11.62
N ASN A 205 -16.09 -9.09 10.50
CA ASN A 205 -16.36 -10.53 10.42
C ASN A 205 -15.09 -11.37 10.18
N THR A 206 -13.92 -10.74 10.08
CA THR A 206 -12.66 -11.43 9.78
C THR A 206 -11.80 -11.56 11.04
N THR A 207 -11.42 -12.80 11.39
CA THR A 207 -10.42 -13.08 12.45
C THR A 207 -9.01 -12.97 11.90
N ALA A 208 -8.02 -12.84 12.78
CA ALA A 208 -6.61 -12.72 12.42
C ALA A 208 -6.13 -13.91 11.54
N GLU A 209 -6.52 -15.13 11.90
CA GLU A 209 -6.14 -16.34 11.17
C GLU A 209 -6.71 -16.38 9.74
N ASN A 210 -7.79 -15.64 9.48
CA ASN A 210 -8.44 -15.54 8.18
C ASN A 210 -7.99 -14.31 7.38
N ALA A 211 -7.01 -13.54 7.86
CA ALA A 211 -6.52 -12.35 7.17
C ALA A 211 -5.98 -12.66 5.77
N GLY A 212 -5.23 -13.75 5.59
CA GLY A 212 -4.69 -14.16 4.29
C GLY A 212 -5.76 -14.48 3.24
N PRO A 213 -6.70 -15.41 3.50
CA PRO A 213 -7.83 -15.65 2.61
C PRO A 213 -8.63 -14.40 2.28
N TRP A 214 -8.87 -13.52 3.26
CA TRP A 214 -9.55 -12.25 3.04
C TRP A 214 -8.76 -11.34 2.08
N VAL A 215 -7.44 -11.18 2.28
CA VAL A 215 -6.59 -10.37 1.39
C VAL A 215 -6.57 -10.93 -0.03
N LEU A 216 -6.46 -12.26 -0.19
CA LEU A 216 -6.51 -12.92 -1.50
C LEU A 216 -7.85 -12.65 -2.21
N GLU A 217 -8.96 -12.66 -1.47
CA GLU A 217 -10.27 -12.29 -2.04
C GLU A 217 -10.25 -10.84 -2.58
N GLN A 218 -9.64 -9.89 -1.86
CA GLN A 218 -9.57 -8.51 -2.35
C GLN A 218 -8.70 -8.41 -3.61
N ILE A 219 -7.60 -9.15 -3.72
CA ILE A 219 -6.81 -9.24 -4.96
C ILE A 219 -7.70 -9.69 -6.12
N GLN A 220 -8.49 -10.74 -5.93
CA GLN A 220 -9.36 -11.29 -6.97
C GLN A 220 -10.49 -10.31 -7.35
N ARG A 221 -11.08 -9.62 -6.38
CA ARG A 221 -12.12 -8.60 -6.59
C ARG A 221 -11.59 -7.41 -7.40
N VAL A 222 -10.42 -6.89 -7.06
CA VAL A 222 -9.77 -5.80 -7.81
C VAL A 222 -9.40 -6.25 -9.21
N TRP A 223 -8.81 -7.44 -9.36
CA TRP A 223 -8.50 -8.02 -10.66
C TRP A 223 -9.75 -8.12 -11.56
N THR A 224 -10.86 -8.61 -11.00
CA THR A 224 -12.14 -8.72 -11.69
C THR A 224 -12.69 -7.34 -12.09
N ALA A 225 -12.66 -6.36 -11.17
CA ALA A 225 -13.10 -4.99 -11.43
C ALA A 225 -12.31 -4.34 -12.57
N CYS A 226 -11.01 -4.68 -12.70
CA CYS A 226 -10.14 -4.24 -13.80
C CYS A 226 -10.27 -5.10 -15.08
N GLY A 227 -11.31 -5.91 -15.20
CA GLY A 227 -11.58 -6.74 -16.39
C GLY A 227 -10.55 -7.85 -16.62
N GLY A 228 -9.86 -8.31 -15.58
CA GLY A 228 -8.88 -9.38 -15.64
C GLY A 228 -7.58 -9.04 -16.40
N LYS A 229 -7.22 -7.76 -16.48
CA LYS A 229 -6.11 -7.30 -17.36
C LYS A 229 -4.95 -6.69 -16.59
N LYS A 230 -5.08 -6.46 -15.29
CA LYS A 230 -4.06 -5.81 -14.48
C LYS A 230 -3.64 -6.73 -13.34
N ASP A 231 -2.34 -6.90 -13.18
CA ASP A 231 -1.81 -7.51 -11.97
C ASP A 231 -2.18 -6.67 -10.75
N VAL A 232 -2.32 -7.31 -9.60
CA VAL A 232 -2.66 -6.64 -8.34
C VAL A 232 -1.57 -6.91 -7.32
N LEU A 233 -1.04 -5.84 -6.76
CA LEU A 233 -0.12 -5.86 -5.61
C LEU A 233 -0.84 -5.23 -4.42
N ILE A 234 -0.91 -5.94 -3.32
CA ILE A 234 -1.30 -5.36 -2.04
C ILE A 234 -0.12 -4.52 -1.54
N THR A 235 -0.32 -3.22 -1.48
CA THR A 235 0.71 -2.26 -1.08
C THR A 235 0.72 -1.98 0.41
N GLU A 236 -0.37 -2.31 1.11
CA GLU A 236 -0.46 -2.35 2.57
C GLU A 236 -1.39 -3.47 3.01
N SER A 237 -0.91 -4.31 3.91
CA SER A 237 -1.72 -5.23 4.70
C SER A 237 -1.00 -5.58 5.99
N GLY A 238 -1.76 -5.84 7.03
CA GLY A 238 -1.23 -6.18 8.34
C GLY A 238 -2.35 -6.29 9.37
N TRP A 239 -1.97 -6.30 10.65
CA TRP A 239 -2.91 -6.40 11.76
C TRP A 239 -2.38 -5.63 12.96
N PRO A 240 -3.21 -4.85 13.67
CA PRO A 240 -2.75 -4.06 14.80
C PRO A 240 -2.42 -4.95 16.00
N SER A 241 -1.35 -4.57 16.73
CA SER A 241 -0.94 -5.26 17.95
C SER A 241 -1.67 -4.74 19.20
N GLN A 242 -2.38 -3.60 19.08
CA GLN A 242 -3.18 -2.97 20.14
C GLN A 242 -4.29 -2.11 19.51
N GLY A 243 -5.23 -1.67 20.33
CA GLY A 243 -6.37 -0.86 19.92
C GLY A 243 -7.69 -1.50 20.28
N ASN A 244 -8.78 -0.99 19.73
CA ASN A 244 -10.12 -1.46 20.00
C ASN A 244 -10.45 -2.72 19.19
N THR A 245 -11.23 -3.60 19.76
CA THR A 245 -11.82 -4.72 19.00
C THR A 245 -12.89 -4.20 18.05
N TYR A 246 -12.87 -4.71 16.80
CA TYR A 246 -13.89 -4.41 15.80
C TYR A 246 -14.56 -5.70 15.34
N GLY A 247 -15.82 -5.95 15.79
CA GLY A 247 -16.50 -7.21 15.57
C GLY A 247 -15.72 -8.39 16.16
N VAL A 248 -15.30 -9.32 15.31
CA VAL A 248 -14.42 -10.45 15.69
C VAL A 248 -12.93 -10.12 15.50
N ALA A 249 -12.60 -8.98 14.93
CA ALA A 249 -11.23 -8.54 14.72
C ALA A 249 -10.64 -7.97 16.03
N VAL A 250 -9.78 -8.73 16.68
CA VAL A 250 -9.19 -8.40 17.98
C VAL A 250 -7.71 -8.02 17.81
N PRO A 251 -7.31 -6.77 18.11
CA PRO A 251 -5.91 -6.36 18.13
C PRO A 251 -5.16 -7.03 19.27
N SER A 252 -4.05 -7.68 18.96
CA SER A 252 -3.09 -8.20 19.93
C SER A 252 -1.81 -8.63 19.21
N LYS A 253 -0.70 -8.76 19.93
CA LYS A 253 0.55 -9.28 19.33
C LYS A 253 0.38 -10.69 18.77
N ALA A 254 -0.33 -11.56 19.47
CA ALA A 254 -0.59 -12.93 19.01
C ALA A 254 -1.44 -12.94 17.73
N ASN A 255 -2.47 -12.10 17.65
CA ASN A 255 -3.28 -11.97 16.45
C ASN A 255 -2.54 -11.27 15.31
N GLN A 256 -1.64 -10.33 15.61
CA GLN A 256 -0.75 -9.76 14.59
C GLN A 256 0.15 -10.82 13.96
N GLU A 257 0.78 -11.67 14.78
CA GLU A 257 1.60 -12.81 14.30
C GLU A 257 0.76 -13.78 13.47
N ALA A 258 -0.44 -14.14 13.94
CA ALA A 258 -1.36 -15.05 13.23
C ALA A 258 -1.79 -14.45 11.87
N ALA A 259 -2.15 -13.18 11.83
CA ALA A 259 -2.57 -12.51 10.60
C ALA A 259 -1.43 -12.38 9.59
N ILE A 260 -0.22 -12.01 10.03
CA ILE A 260 0.96 -11.92 9.16
C ILE A 260 1.28 -13.29 8.57
N SER A 261 1.32 -14.35 9.40
CA SER A 261 1.54 -15.73 8.93
C SER A 261 0.47 -16.15 7.91
N SER A 262 -0.81 -15.86 8.19
CA SER A 262 -1.92 -16.17 7.29
C SER A 262 -1.77 -15.46 5.93
N ILE A 263 -1.37 -14.18 5.93
CA ILE A 263 -1.13 -13.39 4.71
C ILE A 263 0.05 -13.97 3.92
N GLU A 264 1.17 -14.26 4.59
CA GLU A 264 2.35 -14.83 3.94
C GLU A 264 2.06 -16.21 3.34
N ASP A 265 1.39 -17.07 4.09
CA ASP A 265 1.02 -18.42 3.63
C ASP A 265 0.04 -18.42 2.46
N THR A 266 -0.76 -17.35 2.31
CA THR A 266 -1.81 -17.29 1.28
C THR A 266 -1.38 -16.47 0.06
N CYS A 267 -0.81 -15.29 0.26
CA CYS A 267 -0.55 -14.31 -0.79
C CYS A 267 0.69 -13.43 -0.55
N GLY A 268 1.66 -13.91 0.24
CA GLY A 268 2.86 -13.13 0.61
C GLY A 268 3.62 -12.57 -0.60
N SER A 269 3.76 -13.35 -1.67
CA SER A 269 4.45 -12.92 -2.90
C SER A 269 3.79 -11.72 -3.62
N ALA A 270 2.54 -11.39 -3.29
CA ALA A 270 1.78 -10.27 -3.83
C ALA A 270 1.44 -9.23 -2.75
N THR A 271 2.13 -9.24 -1.60
CA THR A 271 1.80 -8.37 -0.47
C THR A 271 3.04 -7.65 0.07
N ILE A 272 2.90 -6.35 0.29
CA ILE A 272 3.80 -5.52 1.10
C ILE A 272 3.14 -5.33 2.45
N LEU A 273 3.82 -5.75 3.52
CA LEU A 273 3.29 -5.64 4.89
C LEU A 273 3.30 -4.19 5.38
N PHE A 274 2.34 -3.87 6.21
CA PHE A 274 2.19 -2.59 6.89
C PHE A 274 2.23 -2.84 8.41
N THR A 275 3.20 -2.35 9.14
CA THR A 275 4.35 -1.50 8.82
C THR A 275 5.58 -2.00 9.58
N ALA A 276 6.78 -1.61 9.18
CA ALA A 276 8.04 -2.07 9.80
C ALA A 276 8.16 -1.73 11.29
N PHE A 277 7.68 -0.55 11.68
CA PHE A 277 7.73 -0.05 13.05
C PHE A 277 6.43 0.68 13.38
N ASN A 278 6.10 0.79 14.67
CA ASN A 278 4.97 1.57 15.12
C ASN A 278 5.13 3.05 14.72
N ASP A 279 4.08 3.61 14.14
CA ASP A 279 4.06 4.99 13.64
C ASP A 279 3.59 5.96 14.74
N TYR A 280 4.32 6.07 15.86
CA TYR A 280 3.95 6.91 17.01
C TYR A 280 3.78 8.39 16.69
N TRP A 281 4.26 8.84 15.53
CA TRP A 281 4.08 10.20 15.03
C TRP A 281 2.66 10.48 14.51
N LYS A 282 1.89 9.45 14.23
CA LYS A 282 0.51 9.61 13.78
C LYS A 282 -0.41 10.06 14.92
N ALA A 283 -1.46 10.82 14.57
CA ALA A 283 -2.53 11.14 15.50
C ALA A 283 -3.33 9.88 15.84
N ASP A 284 -3.97 9.89 17.02
CA ASP A 284 -4.88 8.82 17.41
C ASP A 284 -6.14 8.86 16.53
N GLY A 285 -6.54 7.71 16.01
CA GLY A 285 -7.76 7.52 15.25
C GLY A 285 -8.86 6.85 16.07
N ALA A 286 -9.97 6.57 15.41
CA ALA A 286 -11.18 6.07 16.06
C ALA A 286 -11.02 4.70 16.74
N TYR A 287 -10.10 3.87 16.24
CA TYR A 287 -9.90 2.52 16.75
C TYR A 287 -8.62 2.37 17.60
N GLY A 288 -7.76 3.39 17.67
CA GLY A 288 -6.50 3.36 18.41
C GLY A 288 -5.50 2.33 17.83
N VAL A 289 -5.49 2.17 16.53
CA VAL A 289 -4.66 1.21 15.77
C VAL A 289 -3.63 1.89 14.86
N GLU A 290 -3.53 3.19 14.92
CA GLU A 290 -2.72 4.01 14.01
C GLU A 290 -1.22 3.98 14.34
N LYS A 291 -0.86 3.52 15.55
CA LYS A 291 0.52 3.54 16.11
C LYS A 291 1.09 2.16 16.31
#